data_b9f0a5860c9eb31df9f7996110bd201e
#
_entry.id   b9f0a5860c9eb31df9f7996110bd201e
#
_cell.length_a   1.000
_cell.length_b   1.000
_cell.length_c   1.000
_cell.angle_alpha   90.00
_cell.angle_beta   90.00
_cell.angle_gamma   90.00
#
_symmetry.space_group_name_H-M   'P 1'
#
loop_
_entity.id
_entity.type
_entity.pdbx_description
1 polymer ?
#
loop_
_entity_poly.entity_id
_entity_poly.type
_entity_poly.pdbx_seq_one_letter_code
_entity_poly.pdbx_strand_id
1 'polypeptide(L)'
;VADRITVETRRAGAPETEGVRWSSEGTGDFELETITRATRGTDVILHLRDEESEFLSTWKLKSIISKYSDHISLPILMNKETWDAEASKQVKTEEWETINKAAALWARSKSDITDTEYQAFYKQLSYDSQPPLAYTHNRVEGRSEYTQLLYVPAKAPFDMWNRDKRGGVKLYVKR
;
A
#
# COMPACT_ATOMS: atom_id res chain seq x y z
N VAL A 1 -4.64 -9.90 -14.93
CA VAL A 1 -4.73 -8.44 -14.75
C VAL A 1 -4.12 -7.70 -15.95
N ALA A 2 -2.94 -8.06 -16.42
CA ALA A 2 -2.25 -7.43 -17.54
C ALA A 2 -1.96 -8.41 -18.66
N ASP A 3 -2.02 -7.95 -19.93
CA ASP A 3 -1.63 -8.75 -21.09
C ASP A 3 -0.13 -8.69 -21.33
N ARG A 4 0.49 -7.58 -20.97
CA ARG A 4 1.93 -7.36 -21.07
C ARG A 4 2.45 -6.56 -19.88
N ILE A 5 3.65 -6.87 -19.46
CA ILE A 5 4.39 -6.11 -18.45
C ILE A 5 5.66 -5.59 -19.11
N THR A 6 5.93 -4.30 -18.92
CA THR A 6 7.17 -3.66 -19.32
C THR A 6 7.87 -3.11 -18.09
N VAL A 7 9.15 -3.37 -17.92
CA VAL A 7 9.99 -2.84 -16.84
C VAL A 7 11.11 -2.05 -17.45
N GLU A 8 11.21 -0.77 -17.11
CA GLU A 8 12.32 0.10 -17.51
C GLU A 8 13.12 0.50 -16.28
N THR A 9 14.41 0.24 -16.31
CA THR A 9 15.25 0.50 -15.13
C THR A 9 16.60 1.06 -15.50
N ARG A 10 17.14 1.93 -14.61
CA ARG A 10 18.54 2.36 -14.64
C ARG A 10 19.07 2.44 -13.22
N ARG A 11 20.18 1.78 -12.97
CA ARG A 11 20.87 1.78 -11.68
C ARG A 11 21.39 3.17 -11.34
N ALA A 12 21.38 3.53 -10.06
CA ALA A 12 22.05 4.75 -9.57
C ALA A 12 23.55 4.71 -9.92
N GLY A 13 24.06 5.81 -10.44
CA GLY A 13 25.47 5.94 -10.84
C GLY A 13 25.81 5.38 -12.23
N ALA A 14 24.90 4.65 -12.89
CA ALA A 14 25.10 4.22 -14.28
C ALA A 14 24.87 5.36 -15.27
N PRO A 15 25.57 5.38 -16.42
CA PRO A 15 25.31 6.31 -17.51
C PRO A 15 23.88 6.22 -18.02
N GLU A 16 23.38 7.29 -18.63
CA GLU A 16 22.02 7.32 -19.21
C GLU A 16 21.80 6.27 -20.30
N THR A 17 22.87 5.89 -21.00
CA THR A 17 22.86 4.88 -22.06
C THR A 17 22.82 3.44 -21.57
N GLU A 18 22.92 3.21 -20.26
CA GLU A 18 22.86 1.87 -19.63
C GLU A 18 21.50 1.58 -18.98
N GLY A 19 20.44 2.19 -19.46
CA GLY A 19 19.08 1.79 -19.11
C GLY A 19 18.72 0.46 -19.76
N VAL A 20 17.85 -0.28 -19.09
CA VAL A 20 17.37 -1.58 -19.57
C VAL A 20 15.84 -1.59 -19.60
N ARG A 21 15.28 -2.06 -20.69
CA ARG A 21 13.86 -2.40 -20.84
C ARG A 21 13.71 -3.90 -20.91
N TRP A 22 12.86 -4.45 -20.09
CA TRP A 22 12.40 -5.82 -20.13
C TRP A 22 10.90 -5.82 -20.41
N SER A 23 10.43 -6.73 -21.27
CA SER A 23 9.00 -6.90 -21.52
C SER A 23 8.62 -8.37 -21.69
N SER A 24 7.41 -8.72 -21.27
CA SER A 24 6.87 -10.08 -21.42
C SER A 24 5.34 -10.06 -21.49
N GLU A 25 4.79 -10.97 -22.27
CA GLU A 25 3.35 -11.25 -22.37
C GLU A 25 2.92 -12.45 -21.50
N GLY A 26 3.83 -12.97 -20.66
CA GLY A 26 3.53 -14.07 -19.75
C GLY A 26 3.47 -15.46 -20.39
N THR A 27 3.90 -15.58 -21.62
CA THR A 27 3.97 -16.87 -22.39
C THR A 27 5.17 -17.72 -22.03
N GLY A 28 6.08 -17.21 -21.21
CA GLY A 28 7.37 -17.81 -20.85
C GLY A 28 8.55 -17.12 -21.54
N ASP A 29 8.30 -16.37 -22.60
CA ASP A 29 9.30 -15.58 -23.30
C ASP A 29 9.35 -14.13 -22.77
N PHE A 30 10.50 -13.50 -22.97
CA PHE A 30 10.70 -12.09 -22.66
C PHE A 30 11.67 -11.44 -23.66
N GLU A 31 11.56 -10.15 -23.79
CA GLU A 31 12.48 -9.31 -24.56
C GLU A 31 13.32 -8.46 -23.62
N LEU A 32 14.59 -8.26 -23.97
CA LEU A 32 15.52 -7.41 -23.24
C LEU A 32 16.21 -6.45 -24.21
N GLU A 33 16.13 -5.16 -23.90
CA GLU A 33 16.68 -4.08 -24.73
C GLU A 33 17.48 -3.10 -23.88
N THR A 34 18.61 -2.64 -24.40
CA THR A 34 19.33 -1.50 -23.80
C THR A 34 18.71 -0.20 -24.31
N ILE A 35 18.34 0.68 -23.40
CA ILE A 35 17.67 1.95 -23.70
C ILE A 35 18.42 3.13 -23.10
N THR A 36 18.22 4.32 -23.66
CA THR A 36 18.64 5.57 -23.02
C THR A 36 17.56 6.03 -22.06
N ARG A 37 17.92 6.19 -20.77
CA ARG A 37 17.02 6.62 -19.72
C ARG A 37 17.66 7.72 -18.86
N ALA A 38 17.11 8.93 -18.90
CA ALA A 38 17.67 10.09 -18.20
C ALA A 38 17.58 9.97 -16.68
N THR A 39 16.51 9.36 -16.14
CA THR A 39 16.31 9.25 -14.70
C THR A 39 16.72 7.86 -14.18
N ARG A 40 17.36 7.83 -13.01
CA ARG A 40 17.59 6.57 -12.28
C ARG A 40 16.27 6.06 -11.70
N GLY A 41 16.20 4.76 -11.46
CA GLY A 41 15.03 4.12 -10.84
C GLY A 41 14.43 3.05 -11.74
N THR A 42 13.25 2.57 -11.35
CA THR A 42 12.55 1.50 -12.07
C THR A 42 11.09 1.88 -12.27
N ASP A 43 10.62 1.79 -13.49
CA ASP A 43 9.21 1.88 -13.85
C ASP A 43 8.71 0.48 -14.15
N VAL A 44 7.57 0.11 -13.58
CA VAL A 44 6.86 -1.12 -13.88
C VAL A 44 5.54 -0.73 -14.53
N ILE A 45 5.39 -1.03 -15.80
CA ILE A 45 4.26 -0.64 -16.63
C ILE A 45 3.39 -1.88 -16.88
N LEU A 46 2.16 -1.86 -16.38
CA LEU A 46 1.18 -2.91 -16.59
C LEU A 46 0.25 -2.49 -17.73
N HIS A 47 0.23 -3.26 -18.81
CA HIS A 47 -0.74 -3.11 -19.90
C HIS A 47 -1.98 -3.91 -19.52
N LEU A 48 -2.96 -3.24 -18.89
CA LEU A 48 -4.12 -3.89 -18.33
C LEU A 48 -5.04 -4.45 -19.42
N ARG A 49 -5.69 -5.57 -19.12
CA ARG A 49 -6.81 -6.08 -19.91
C ARG A 49 -8.01 -5.14 -19.79
N ASP A 50 -8.87 -5.14 -20.79
CA ASP A 50 -10.05 -4.26 -20.80
C ASP A 50 -10.97 -4.49 -19.58
N GLU A 51 -11.15 -5.76 -19.19
CA GLU A 51 -11.96 -6.13 -18.02
C GLU A 51 -11.36 -5.70 -16.69
N GLU A 52 -10.08 -5.31 -16.65
CA GLU A 52 -9.35 -4.91 -15.45
C GLU A 52 -9.16 -3.38 -15.35
N SER A 53 -9.91 -2.63 -16.13
CA SER A 53 -9.84 -1.16 -16.19
C SER A 53 -10.13 -0.48 -14.84
N GLU A 54 -10.73 -1.19 -13.87
CA GLU A 54 -10.93 -0.68 -12.51
C GLU A 54 -9.62 -0.26 -11.82
N PHE A 55 -8.49 -0.89 -12.15
CA PHE A 55 -7.17 -0.55 -11.60
C PHE A 55 -6.59 0.76 -12.16
N LEU A 56 -7.23 1.39 -13.14
CA LEU A 56 -6.89 2.75 -13.57
C LEU A 56 -7.51 3.83 -12.65
N SER A 57 -8.44 3.43 -11.79
CA SER A 57 -9.09 4.34 -10.85
C SER A 57 -8.18 4.67 -9.67
N THR A 58 -7.93 5.94 -9.44
CA THR A 58 -7.18 6.45 -8.28
C THR A 58 -7.81 6.00 -6.97
N TRP A 59 -9.14 6.02 -6.87
CA TRP A 59 -9.85 5.54 -5.67
C TRP A 59 -9.58 4.06 -5.40
N LYS A 60 -9.63 3.21 -6.44
CA LYS A 60 -9.34 1.78 -6.30
C LYS A 60 -7.92 1.54 -5.83
N LEU A 61 -6.94 2.23 -6.42
CA LEU A 61 -5.54 2.12 -6.02
C LEU A 61 -5.31 2.60 -4.58
N LYS A 62 -5.88 3.74 -4.18
CA LYS A 62 -5.82 4.22 -2.78
C LYS A 62 -6.40 3.19 -1.81
N SER A 63 -7.52 2.57 -2.15
CA SER A 63 -8.14 1.51 -1.33
C SER A 63 -7.22 0.30 -1.17
N ILE A 64 -6.57 -0.14 -2.25
CA ILE A 64 -5.63 -1.27 -2.23
C ILE A 64 -4.40 -0.91 -1.38
N ILE A 65 -3.80 0.27 -1.59
CA ILE A 65 -2.65 0.73 -0.83
C ILE A 65 -2.99 0.81 0.66
N SER A 66 -4.12 1.41 1.01
CA SER A 66 -4.57 1.49 2.40
C SER A 66 -4.77 0.11 3.04
N LYS A 67 -5.29 -0.85 2.27
CA LYS A 67 -5.56 -2.19 2.78
C LYS A 67 -4.30 -3.03 2.97
N TYR A 68 -3.34 -2.94 2.04
CA TYR A 68 -2.21 -3.88 1.96
C TYR A 68 -0.84 -3.26 2.22
N SER A 69 -0.70 -1.95 2.05
CA SER A 69 0.60 -1.26 2.02
C SER A 69 0.69 -0.04 2.95
N ASP A 70 -0.33 0.21 3.76
CA ASP A 70 -0.35 1.38 4.66
C ASP A 70 0.80 1.36 5.70
N HIS A 71 1.27 0.15 6.04
CA HIS A 71 2.34 -0.09 7.00
C HIS A 71 3.76 -0.05 6.42
N ILE A 72 3.90 0.06 5.09
CA ILE A 72 5.22 0.11 4.44
C ILE A 72 5.90 1.42 4.82
N SER A 73 7.14 1.34 5.33
CA SER A 73 7.91 2.51 5.80
C SER A 73 8.36 3.45 4.68
N LEU A 74 8.28 3.01 3.43
CA LEU A 74 8.55 3.87 2.27
C LEU A 74 7.29 4.63 1.87
N PRO A 75 7.39 5.93 1.56
CA PRO A 75 6.24 6.71 1.11
C PRO A 75 5.78 6.21 -0.26
N ILE A 76 4.50 5.92 -0.37
CA ILE A 76 3.83 5.63 -1.65
C ILE A 76 3.16 6.91 -2.10
N LEU A 77 3.63 7.44 -3.21
CA LEU A 77 3.18 8.71 -3.75
C LEU A 77 2.24 8.48 -4.94
N MET A 78 1.20 9.28 -5.04
CA MET A 78 0.33 9.37 -6.23
C MET A 78 0.11 10.82 -6.61
N ASN A 79 -0.17 11.07 -7.88
CA ASN A 79 -0.60 12.39 -8.32
C ASN A 79 -1.93 12.74 -7.66
N LYS A 80 -2.00 13.95 -7.12
CA LYS A 80 -3.22 14.49 -6.55
C LYS A 80 -4.23 14.74 -7.67
N GLU A 81 -5.49 14.41 -7.41
CA GLU A 81 -6.58 14.71 -8.33
C GLU A 81 -7.39 15.90 -7.83
N THR A 82 -7.76 16.78 -8.74
CA THR A 82 -8.67 17.90 -8.49
C THR A 82 -9.85 17.83 -9.43
N TRP A 83 -10.98 18.37 -8.99
CA TRP A 83 -12.17 18.47 -9.83
C TRP A 83 -12.00 19.59 -10.84
N ASP A 84 -12.03 19.26 -12.11
CA ASP A 84 -12.10 20.24 -13.20
C ASP A 84 -13.57 20.53 -13.54
N ALA A 85 -14.01 21.75 -13.25
CA ALA A 85 -15.38 22.17 -13.44
C ALA A 85 -15.75 22.29 -14.93
N GLU A 86 -14.77 22.64 -15.79
CA GLU A 86 -15.01 22.78 -17.23
C GLU A 86 -15.12 21.42 -17.90
N ALA A 87 -14.26 20.49 -17.54
CA ALA A 87 -14.27 19.13 -18.06
C ALA A 87 -15.25 18.19 -17.33
N SER A 88 -15.85 18.63 -16.20
CA SER A 88 -16.73 17.84 -15.33
C SER A 88 -16.14 16.47 -14.95
N LYS A 89 -14.85 16.44 -14.69
CA LYS A 89 -14.12 15.20 -14.32
C LYS A 89 -12.97 15.46 -13.35
N GLN A 90 -12.52 14.40 -12.70
CA GLN A 90 -11.27 14.42 -11.93
C GLN A 90 -10.08 14.47 -12.89
N VAL A 91 -9.17 15.41 -12.66
CA VAL A 91 -7.93 15.59 -13.44
C VAL A 91 -6.74 15.44 -12.51
N LYS A 92 -5.75 14.66 -12.94
CA LYS A 92 -4.48 14.54 -12.24
C LYS A 92 -3.67 15.82 -12.34
N THR A 93 -3.17 16.27 -11.20
CA THR A 93 -2.25 17.43 -11.14
C THR A 93 -0.79 16.96 -11.13
N GLU A 94 0.15 17.89 -11.26
CA GLU A 94 1.57 17.59 -11.08
C GLU A 94 1.98 17.47 -9.61
N GLU A 95 1.10 17.81 -8.67
CA GLU A 95 1.34 17.67 -7.24
C GLU A 95 1.26 16.21 -6.81
N TRP A 96 2.19 15.81 -5.95
CA TRP A 96 2.24 14.48 -5.36
C TRP A 96 1.67 14.48 -3.96
N GLU A 97 0.89 13.48 -3.63
CA GLU A 97 0.42 13.21 -2.26
C GLU A 97 0.89 11.84 -1.78
N THR A 98 1.21 11.74 -0.48
CA THR A 98 1.55 10.46 0.14
C THR A 98 0.26 9.75 0.52
N ILE A 99 0.08 8.52 0.01
CA ILE A 99 -1.15 7.75 0.19
C ILE A 99 -1.08 6.86 1.44
N ASN A 100 0.07 6.23 1.68
CA ASN A 100 0.26 5.40 2.86
C ASN A 100 0.76 6.25 4.03
N LYS A 101 0.44 5.82 5.26
CA LYS A 101 0.88 6.54 6.46
C LYS A 101 2.31 6.24 6.87
N ALA A 102 2.98 5.31 6.18
CA ALA A 102 4.37 4.91 6.37
C ALA A 102 4.78 4.61 7.83
N ALA A 103 3.80 4.32 8.69
CA ALA A 103 4.02 4.08 10.12
C ALA A 103 3.40 2.74 10.51
N ALA A 104 4.23 1.72 10.55
CA ALA A 104 3.92 0.51 11.29
C ALA A 104 3.93 0.86 12.79
N LEU A 105 2.79 1.32 13.34
CA LEU A 105 2.71 1.74 14.74
C LEU A 105 3.24 0.65 15.68
N TRP A 106 2.94 -0.61 15.37
CA TRP A 106 3.39 -1.75 16.16
C TRP A 106 4.91 -2.00 16.09
N ALA A 107 5.62 -1.44 15.11
CA ALA A 107 7.07 -1.58 15.00
C ALA A 107 7.84 -0.54 15.83
N ARG A 108 7.17 0.52 16.32
CA ARG A 108 7.74 1.54 17.19
C ARG A 108 7.83 1.03 18.63
N SER A 109 8.71 1.62 19.43
CA SER A 109 8.75 1.35 20.87
C SER A 109 7.44 1.80 21.53
N LYS A 110 6.91 0.98 22.45
CA LYS A 110 5.70 1.31 23.21
C LYS A 110 5.83 2.64 23.97
N SER A 111 7.04 2.98 24.43
CA SER A 111 7.34 4.24 25.11
C SER A 111 7.19 5.48 24.23
N ASP A 112 7.26 5.30 22.90
CA ASP A 112 7.28 6.39 21.92
C ASP A 112 5.91 6.60 21.27
N ILE A 113 4.90 5.89 21.74
CA ILE A 113 3.54 5.91 21.18
C ILE A 113 2.57 6.42 22.26
N THR A 114 1.83 7.46 21.93
CA THR A 114 0.81 8.01 22.81
C THR A 114 -0.51 7.24 22.70
N ASP A 115 -1.35 7.32 23.74
CA ASP A 115 -2.70 6.73 23.73
C ASP A 115 -3.55 7.29 22.58
N THR A 116 -3.37 8.56 22.25
CA THR A 116 -4.06 9.18 21.11
C THR A 116 -3.68 8.54 19.79
N GLU A 117 -2.41 8.20 19.59
CA GLU A 117 -1.94 7.49 18.39
C GLU A 117 -2.50 6.07 18.31
N TYR A 118 -2.55 5.33 19.44
CA TYR A 118 -3.19 4.00 19.50
C TYR A 118 -4.68 4.08 19.16
N GLN A 119 -5.41 5.05 19.68
CA GLN A 119 -6.83 5.23 19.37
C GLN A 119 -7.08 5.64 17.92
N ALA A 120 -6.25 6.54 17.37
CA ALA A 120 -6.32 6.95 15.98
C ALA A 120 -6.07 5.76 15.03
N PHE A 121 -5.08 4.94 15.36
CA PHE A 121 -4.76 3.74 14.61
C PHE A 121 -5.91 2.70 14.65
N TYR A 122 -6.53 2.50 15.84
CA TYR A 122 -7.71 1.64 15.96
C TYR A 122 -8.86 2.11 15.07
N LYS A 123 -9.23 3.39 15.12
CA LYS A 123 -10.30 3.96 14.30
C LYS A 123 -10.05 3.76 12.81
N GLN A 124 -8.80 3.86 12.39
CA GLN A 124 -8.39 3.63 11.02
C GLN A 124 -8.54 2.16 10.60
N LEU A 125 -8.18 1.20 11.49
CA LEU A 125 -8.27 -0.23 11.19
C LEU A 125 -9.68 -0.78 11.22
N SER A 126 -10.49 -0.32 12.19
CA SER A 126 -11.83 -0.85 12.46
C SER A 126 -12.93 -0.11 11.71
N TYR A 127 -12.63 1.10 11.20
CA TYR A 127 -13.63 2.06 10.70
C TYR A 127 -14.68 2.44 11.77
N ASP A 128 -14.37 2.19 13.05
CA ASP A 128 -15.22 2.57 14.18
C ASP A 128 -14.92 4.01 14.61
N SER A 129 -15.93 4.81 14.85
CA SER A 129 -15.80 6.17 15.37
C SER A 129 -15.49 6.19 16.86
N GLN A 130 -15.83 5.12 17.59
CA GLN A 130 -15.60 5.00 19.02
C GLN A 130 -14.16 4.54 19.32
N PRO A 131 -13.58 4.92 20.46
CA PRO A 131 -12.30 4.36 20.88
C PRO A 131 -12.44 2.88 21.27
N PRO A 132 -11.34 2.10 21.24
CA PRO A 132 -11.38 0.72 21.72
C PRO A 132 -11.64 0.66 23.23
N LEU A 133 -12.26 -0.43 23.69
CA LEU A 133 -12.42 -0.71 25.12
C LEU A 133 -11.06 -0.89 25.81
N ALA A 134 -10.16 -1.61 25.15
CA ALA A 134 -8.81 -1.88 25.62
C ALA A 134 -7.90 -2.19 24.45
N TYR A 135 -6.59 -2.08 24.64
CA TYR A 135 -5.59 -2.55 23.71
C TYR A 135 -4.37 -3.10 24.43
N THR A 136 -3.59 -3.91 23.74
CA THR A 136 -2.31 -4.39 24.23
C THR A 136 -1.28 -4.35 23.11
N HIS A 137 -0.08 -3.85 23.43
CA HIS A 137 1.06 -3.80 22.53
C HIS A 137 2.24 -4.48 23.21
N ASN A 138 2.65 -5.63 22.67
CA ASN A 138 3.71 -6.45 23.23
C ASN A 138 4.70 -6.86 22.15
N ARG A 139 5.97 -6.88 22.52
CA ARG A 139 7.05 -7.50 21.77
C ARG A 139 7.44 -8.80 22.47
N VAL A 140 7.34 -9.90 21.76
CA VAL A 140 7.72 -11.22 22.24
C VAL A 140 9.07 -11.57 21.61
N GLU A 141 10.04 -11.87 22.48
CA GLU A 141 11.39 -12.28 22.11
C GLU A 141 11.60 -13.75 22.52
N GLY A 142 12.22 -14.52 21.66
CA GLY A 142 12.48 -15.93 21.92
C GLY A 142 12.79 -16.69 20.62
N ARG A 143 12.44 -17.96 20.57
CA ARG A 143 12.62 -18.80 19.37
C ARG A 143 11.86 -18.24 18.16
N SER A 144 10.76 -17.57 18.39
CA SER A 144 10.01 -16.81 17.40
C SER A 144 9.83 -15.40 17.94
N GLU A 145 10.35 -14.41 17.22
CA GLU A 145 10.18 -13.02 17.56
C GLU A 145 9.00 -12.43 16.79
N TYR A 146 8.10 -11.77 17.52
CA TYR A 146 6.98 -11.07 16.90
C TYR A 146 6.53 -9.91 17.77
N THR A 147 5.91 -8.93 17.15
CA THR A 147 5.21 -7.85 17.82
C THR A 147 3.72 -8.01 17.59
N GLN A 148 2.94 -7.90 18.64
CA GLN A 148 1.48 -7.92 18.56
C GLN A 148 0.90 -6.59 19.05
N LEU A 149 -0.08 -6.08 18.31
CA LEU A 149 -0.94 -4.98 18.70
C LEU A 149 -2.39 -5.44 18.54
N LEU A 150 -3.06 -5.65 19.64
CA LEU A 150 -4.42 -6.17 19.68
C LEU A 150 -5.36 -5.13 20.28
N TYR A 151 -6.56 -5.03 19.74
CA TYR A 151 -7.61 -4.15 20.22
C TYR A 151 -8.87 -4.94 20.57
N VAL A 152 -9.54 -4.50 21.60
CA VAL A 152 -10.88 -4.97 21.97
C VAL A 152 -11.87 -3.87 21.60
N PRO A 153 -12.79 -4.11 20.67
CA PRO A 153 -13.82 -3.14 20.31
C PRO A 153 -14.72 -2.81 21.49
N ALA A 154 -15.17 -1.56 21.61
CA ALA A 154 -16.14 -1.16 22.65
C ALA A 154 -17.53 -1.77 22.40
N LYS A 155 -17.84 -2.09 21.15
CA LYS A 155 -19.09 -2.77 20.76
C LYS A 155 -18.76 -3.99 19.92
N ALA A 156 -19.54 -5.06 20.09
CA ALA A 156 -19.43 -6.23 19.22
C ALA A 156 -19.73 -5.82 17.76
N PRO A 157 -18.91 -6.25 16.80
CA PRO A 157 -19.21 -6.03 15.39
C PRO A 157 -20.57 -6.62 15.03
N PHE A 158 -21.34 -5.90 14.22
CA PHE A 158 -22.71 -6.30 13.84
C PHE A 158 -22.76 -7.66 13.14
N ASP A 159 -21.66 -8.05 12.48
CA ASP A 159 -21.52 -9.28 11.72
C ASP A 159 -20.80 -10.42 12.48
N MET A 160 -20.63 -10.28 13.80
CA MET A 160 -19.97 -11.29 14.66
C MET A 160 -20.66 -12.66 14.64
N TRP A 161 -21.94 -12.69 14.31
CA TRP A 161 -22.75 -13.91 14.19
C TRP A 161 -22.64 -14.61 12.83
N ASN A 162 -22.01 -13.96 11.85
CA ASN A 162 -21.82 -14.54 10.52
C ASN A 162 -20.58 -15.45 10.53
N ARG A 163 -20.81 -16.78 10.50
CA ARG A 163 -19.74 -17.81 10.52
C ARG A 163 -18.77 -17.71 9.33
N ASP A 164 -19.20 -17.11 8.21
CA ASP A 164 -18.39 -17.00 7.01
C ASP A 164 -17.43 -15.80 7.05
N LYS A 165 -17.71 -14.81 7.90
CA LYS A 165 -16.80 -13.70 8.16
C LYS A 165 -15.90 -14.03 9.36
N ARG A 166 -14.76 -14.58 9.08
CA ARG A 166 -13.68 -14.68 10.07
C ARG A 166 -13.13 -13.27 10.34
N GLY A 167 -13.79 -12.55 11.25
CA GLY A 167 -13.22 -11.38 11.88
C GLY A 167 -11.90 -11.82 12.52
N GLY A 168 -10.79 -11.20 12.18
CA GLY A 168 -9.52 -11.78 12.54
C GLY A 168 -8.41 -10.79 12.75
N VAL A 169 -7.35 -11.31 13.30
CA VAL A 169 -6.06 -10.64 13.42
C VAL A 169 -5.45 -10.49 12.03
N LYS A 170 -5.02 -9.29 11.67
CA LYS A 170 -4.21 -9.06 10.47
C LYS A 170 -2.78 -9.45 10.78
N LEU A 171 -2.21 -10.34 9.99
CA LEU A 171 -0.83 -10.77 10.13
C LEU A 171 0.05 -10.03 9.11
N TYR A 172 1.09 -9.37 9.60
CA TYR A 172 2.11 -8.73 8.79
C TYR A 172 3.41 -9.48 8.97
N VAL A 173 3.99 -9.97 7.88
CA VAL A 173 5.25 -10.71 7.90
C VAL A 173 6.36 -9.82 7.37
N LYS A 174 7.38 -9.58 8.18
CA LYS A 174 8.60 -8.89 7.75
C LYS A 174 9.44 -9.87 6.92
N ARG A 175 9.64 -9.58 5.67
CA ARG A 175 10.56 -10.28 4.78
C ARG A 175 11.86 -9.52 4.63
#